data_2ffd541e62420a80960f3b30dcf6fa07
#
_entry.id   2ffd541e62420a80960f3b30dcf6fa07
#
_cell.length_a   1.000
_cell.length_b   1.000
_cell.length_c   1.000
_cell.angle_alpha   90.00
_cell.angle_beta   90.00
_cell.angle_gamma   90.00
#
_symmetry.space_group_name_H-M   'P 1'
#
loop_
_entity.id
_entity.type
_entity.pdbx_description
1 polymer ?
#
loop_
_entity_poly.entity_id
_entity_poly.type
_entity_poly.pdbx_seq_one_letter_code
_entity_poly.pdbx_strand_id
1 'polypeptide(L)'
;MTDGLDGMHRWDQPRRRRPWPLWAALGVVLVLLTCGLPTVLLAGVLHEAADRPTIGRLGPTVPADPAVEAARQLGERISGQLDRQAAALLGGDRAGFLAVAEPAAHPALARRYAALRALRVTVWRPEQTGLPTTVVGRPDEWRIVVRFQYCFVVPGCRPSPVLVGTRWRDSGGQVRLVAMEESRSAETGTRPWEVSDLVVAVGPRTVVATTPALRGKLPGLLRQAEAAARTADAYAVAGPPPDRYRVFYAGKAEWLSWYGGGRPAWTGGYAVTVGGGHHEVVLNADGLSATGADDLLRHELTHAASLPERGYPGRETWWLVEGLAEYAGVGGTPVGRYEGLAEVRELLAPGGGWTGRLDDLTPAEDASARRVGGSYGVGYLAVRHLVDRFGEQRVLAFFKAVVHDRRTAEEASGEAFGEPWAGLHDECVAYARAAVG
;
A
#
# COMPACT_ATOMS: atom_id res chain seq x y z
N MET A 1 -21.96 -55.80 -38.66
CA MET A 1 -20.54 -55.91 -39.02
C MET A 1 -19.82 -54.97 -38.07
N THR A 2 -19.47 -55.55 -37.00
CA THR A 2 -18.17 -56.05 -36.50
C THR A 2 -17.36 -54.90 -35.94
N ASP A 3 -17.31 -54.85 -34.63
CA ASP A 3 -16.20 -55.32 -33.77
C ASP A 3 -15.05 -54.31 -33.75
N GLY A 4 -14.45 -53.91 -32.69
CA GLY A 4 -14.30 -54.51 -31.39
C GLY A 4 -13.27 -53.74 -30.56
N LEU A 5 -13.38 -53.94 -29.31
CA LEU A 5 -12.34 -54.20 -28.31
C LEU A 5 -11.42 -53.07 -27.80
N ASP A 6 -11.67 -52.71 -26.59
CA ASP A 6 -10.87 -52.97 -25.37
C ASP A 6 -9.37 -52.63 -25.42
N GLY A 7 -8.96 -51.81 -24.46
CA GLY A 7 -7.59 -51.53 -24.13
C GLY A 7 -7.43 -50.74 -22.82
N MET A 8 -7.92 -51.31 -21.69
CA MET A 8 -7.53 -50.86 -20.34
C MET A 8 -6.04 -51.03 -20.13
N HIS A 9 -5.28 -49.99 -20.03
CA HIS A 9 -3.94 -50.06 -19.42
C HIS A 9 -3.97 -49.37 -18.04
N ARG A 10 -4.05 -50.25 -17.02
CA ARG A 10 -3.74 -49.95 -15.62
C ARG A 10 -2.24 -49.67 -15.50
N TRP A 11 -1.86 -48.46 -15.14
CA TRP A 11 -0.50 -48.14 -14.73
C TRP A 11 -0.38 -48.35 -13.22
N ASP A 12 0.31 -49.43 -12.81
CA ASP A 12 0.80 -49.65 -11.44
C ASP A 12 1.82 -48.57 -11.08
N GLN A 13 1.48 -47.74 -10.10
CA GLN A 13 2.45 -46.80 -9.50
C GLN A 13 3.21 -47.52 -8.37
N PRO A 14 4.54 -47.51 -8.35
CA PRO A 14 5.30 -48.05 -7.24
C PRO A 14 5.14 -47.17 -6.00
N ARG A 15 4.74 -47.78 -4.90
CA ARG A 15 4.65 -47.15 -3.57
C ARG A 15 6.03 -46.64 -3.15
N ARG A 16 6.28 -45.33 -3.24
CA ARG A 16 7.46 -44.68 -2.64
C ARG A 16 7.29 -44.69 -1.11
N ARG A 17 8.16 -45.46 -0.43
CA ARG A 17 8.34 -45.39 1.01
C ARG A 17 8.86 -43.99 1.38
N ARG A 18 8.11 -43.25 2.19
CA ARG A 18 8.51 -41.94 2.71
C ARG A 18 9.65 -42.15 3.71
N PRO A 19 10.77 -41.43 3.62
CA PRO A 19 11.85 -41.45 4.61
C PRO A 19 11.52 -40.52 5.77
N TRP A 20 10.62 -40.96 6.65
CA TRP A 20 10.23 -40.17 7.84
C TRP A 20 11.38 -39.95 8.85
N PRO A 21 12.36 -40.82 9.05
CA PRO A 21 13.40 -40.59 10.06
C PRO A 21 14.37 -39.44 9.70
N LEU A 22 14.54 -39.08 8.41
CA LEU A 22 15.41 -37.97 8.00
C LEU A 22 14.84 -36.59 8.34
N TRP A 23 13.52 -36.41 8.26
CA TRP A 23 12.86 -35.15 8.61
C TRP A 23 12.79 -34.92 10.13
N ALA A 24 12.66 -36.01 10.92
CA ALA A 24 12.72 -35.91 12.38
C ALA A 24 14.14 -35.54 12.86
N ALA A 25 15.19 -36.08 12.24
CA ALA A 25 16.56 -35.69 12.56
C ALA A 25 16.89 -34.24 12.19
N LEU A 26 16.41 -33.75 11.04
CA LEU A 26 16.57 -32.36 10.64
C LEU A 26 15.83 -31.38 11.56
N GLY A 27 14.63 -31.74 12.04
CA GLY A 27 13.87 -30.96 12.99
C GLY A 27 14.58 -30.80 14.35
N VAL A 28 15.20 -31.87 14.87
CA VAL A 28 15.97 -31.83 16.14
C VAL A 28 17.24 -30.99 15.99
N VAL A 29 17.94 -31.08 14.87
CA VAL A 29 19.13 -30.25 14.59
C VAL A 29 18.77 -28.77 14.47
N LEU A 30 17.62 -28.43 13.84
CA LEU A 30 17.16 -27.05 13.73
C LEU A 30 16.76 -26.45 15.09
N VAL A 31 16.10 -27.23 15.95
CA VAL A 31 15.73 -26.80 17.32
C VAL A 31 16.97 -26.63 18.19
N LEU A 32 17.98 -27.46 18.07
CA LEU A 32 19.25 -27.30 18.80
C LEU A 32 20.05 -26.09 18.33
N LEU A 33 20.02 -25.75 17.03
CA LEU A 33 20.67 -24.57 16.48
C LEU A 33 19.94 -23.26 16.83
N THR A 34 18.61 -23.27 16.92
CA THR A 34 17.85 -22.06 17.22
C THR A 34 17.69 -21.77 18.71
N CYS A 35 17.66 -22.80 19.58
CA CYS A 35 17.53 -22.63 21.03
C CYS A 35 18.85 -22.70 21.79
N GLY A 36 19.86 -23.42 21.29
CA GLY A 36 21.14 -23.62 21.96
C GLY A 36 22.16 -22.49 21.76
N LEU A 37 22.25 -21.92 20.57
CA LEU A 37 23.20 -20.86 20.26
C LEU A 37 22.94 -19.51 20.97
N PRO A 38 21.68 -19.02 21.11
CA PRO A 38 21.44 -17.75 21.80
C PRO A 38 21.77 -17.81 23.30
N THR A 39 21.56 -18.98 23.96
CA THR A 39 21.84 -19.14 25.38
C THR A 39 23.34 -19.21 25.70
N VAL A 40 24.13 -19.83 24.83
CA VAL A 40 25.60 -19.87 25.00
C VAL A 40 26.23 -18.50 24.76
N LEU A 41 25.73 -17.73 23.74
CA LEU A 41 26.19 -16.37 23.49
C LEU A 41 25.78 -15.41 24.59
N LEU A 42 24.58 -15.54 25.17
CA LEU A 42 24.14 -14.69 26.27
C LEU A 42 24.90 -15.00 27.58
N ALA A 43 25.22 -16.27 27.86
CA ALA A 43 26.04 -16.66 29.00
C ALA A 43 27.49 -16.18 28.84
N GLY A 44 28.05 -16.20 27.63
CA GLY A 44 29.39 -15.65 27.35
C GLY A 44 29.46 -14.15 27.61
N VAL A 45 28.48 -13.40 27.10
CA VAL A 45 28.41 -11.92 27.26
C VAL A 45 28.21 -11.51 28.74
N LEU A 46 27.45 -12.30 29.52
CA LEU A 46 27.27 -12.00 30.93
C LEU A 46 28.46 -12.39 31.84
N HIS A 47 29.29 -13.32 31.38
CA HIS A 47 30.53 -13.69 32.13
C HIS A 47 31.66 -12.68 31.85
N GLU A 48 31.76 -12.10 30.65
CA GLU A 48 32.72 -11.05 30.33
C GLU A 48 32.39 -9.70 30.99
N ALA A 49 31.14 -9.47 31.39
CA ALA A 49 30.74 -8.24 32.07
C ALA A 49 31.16 -8.19 33.56
N ALA A 50 31.65 -9.30 34.14
CA ALA A 50 32.09 -9.36 35.54
C ALA A 50 33.59 -9.03 35.73
N ASP A 51 34.41 -9.14 34.68
CA ASP A 51 35.80 -8.68 34.69
C ASP A 51 35.89 -7.30 34.02
N ARG A 52 35.88 -6.25 34.84
CA ARG A 52 36.26 -4.90 34.39
C ARG A 52 37.78 -4.85 34.19
N PRO A 53 38.27 -4.91 32.96
CA PRO A 53 39.64 -4.43 32.73
C PRO A 53 39.61 -2.90 32.68
N THR A 54 40.46 -2.31 33.45
CA THR A 54 40.92 -0.93 33.36
C THR A 54 41.01 -0.45 31.93
N ILE A 55 40.50 0.76 31.69
CA ILE A 55 40.57 1.46 30.40
C ILE A 55 42.03 1.48 29.93
N GLY A 56 42.40 0.45 29.21
CA GLY A 56 43.69 0.33 28.53
C GLY A 56 43.50 0.73 27.07
N ARG A 57 44.15 1.81 26.68
CA ARG A 57 44.49 2.26 25.33
C ARG A 57 43.68 1.62 24.22
N LEU A 58 42.84 2.43 23.55
CA LEU A 58 42.29 2.16 22.22
C LEU A 58 43.40 1.53 21.37
N GLY A 59 43.26 0.26 20.99
CA GLY A 59 44.11 -0.39 20.02
C GLY A 59 44.13 0.42 18.72
N PRO A 60 45.11 0.21 17.85
CA PRO A 60 45.23 0.96 16.62
C PRO A 60 43.90 0.83 15.87
N THR A 61 43.22 1.95 15.65
CA THR A 61 42.09 2.06 14.74
C THR A 61 42.52 1.41 13.42
N VAL A 62 41.86 0.32 13.04
CA VAL A 62 42.05 -0.25 11.68
C VAL A 62 41.83 0.90 10.70
N PRO A 63 42.83 1.24 9.87
CA PRO A 63 42.68 2.33 8.91
C PRO A 63 41.41 2.08 8.10
N ALA A 64 40.54 3.08 8.03
CA ALA A 64 39.33 2.97 7.21
C ALA A 64 39.77 2.67 5.77
N ASP A 65 39.10 1.73 5.11
CA ASP A 65 39.36 1.42 3.70
C ASP A 65 39.30 2.74 2.88
N PRO A 66 40.38 3.13 2.19
CA PRO A 66 40.41 4.38 1.42
C PRO A 66 39.23 4.51 0.43
N ALA A 67 38.72 3.39 -0.12
CA ALA A 67 37.58 3.40 -1.02
C ALA A 67 36.27 3.74 -0.29
N VAL A 68 36.10 3.22 0.92
CA VAL A 68 34.94 3.52 1.77
C VAL A 68 34.97 5.00 2.20
N GLU A 69 36.15 5.51 2.56
CA GLU A 69 36.32 6.92 2.95
C GLU A 69 36.03 7.85 1.76
N ALA A 70 36.51 7.54 0.56
CA ALA A 70 36.21 8.30 -0.66
C ALA A 70 34.70 8.29 -0.99
N ALA A 71 34.07 7.13 -0.85
CA ALA A 71 32.60 7.00 -1.05
C ALA A 71 31.82 7.82 -0.01
N ARG A 72 32.26 7.85 1.26
CA ARG A 72 31.66 8.67 2.31
C ARG A 72 31.75 10.16 1.99
N GLN A 73 32.94 10.65 1.61
CA GLN A 73 33.15 12.05 1.23
C GLN A 73 32.34 12.45 -0.01
N LEU A 74 32.21 11.56 -0.99
CA LEU A 74 31.32 11.76 -2.13
C LEU A 74 29.85 11.84 -1.67
N GLY A 75 29.44 10.96 -0.77
CA GLY A 75 28.11 10.97 -0.18
C GLY A 75 27.78 12.31 0.50
N GLU A 76 28.71 12.86 1.27
CA GLU A 76 28.54 14.18 1.92
C GLU A 76 28.35 15.31 0.90
N ARG A 77 29.11 15.31 -0.19
CA ARG A 77 28.95 16.29 -1.28
C ARG A 77 27.58 16.12 -1.98
N ILE A 78 27.13 14.88 -2.20
CA ILE A 78 25.80 14.59 -2.75
C ILE A 78 24.71 15.09 -1.81
N SER A 79 24.82 14.85 -0.49
CA SER A 79 23.87 15.38 0.50
C SER A 79 23.74 16.90 0.40
N GLY A 80 24.86 17.61 0.34
CA GLY A 80 24.84 19.06 0.20
C GLY A 80 24.16 19.55 -1.09
N GLN A 81 24.22 18.78 -2.19
CA GLN A 81 23.46 19.10 -3.41
C GLN A 81 21.97 18.82 -3.25
N LEU A 82 21.61 17.70 -2.63
CA LEU A 82 20.21 17.34 -2.36
C LEU A 82 19.55 18.33 -1.42
N ASP A 83 20.25 18.81 -0.39
CA ASP A 83 19.73 19.82 0.54
C ASP A 83 19.48 21.16 -0.16
N ARG A 84 20.40 21.59 -1.04
CA ARG A 84 20.20 22.79 -1.89
C ARG A 84 18.99 22.63 -2.81
N GLN A 85 18.85 21.46 -3.45
CA GLN A 85 17.71 21.17 -4.30
C GLN A 85 16.39 21.20 -3.51
N ALA A 86 16.36 20.60 -2.31
CA ALA A 86 15.20 20.60 -1.42
C ALA A 86 14.83 22.02 -0.99
N ALA A 87 15.79 22.84 -0.57
CA ALA A 87 15.57 24.23 -0.20
C ALA A 87 15.01 25.05 -1.38
N ALA A 88 15.57 24.87 -2.59
CA ALA A 88 15.08 25.52 -3.79
C ALA A 88 13.65 25.10 -4.14
N LEU A 89 13.30 23.81 -4.01
CA LEU A 89 11.94 23.32 -4.20
C LEU A 89 10.96 23.99 -3.22
N LEU A 90 11.27 23.97 -1.95
CA LEU A 90 10.40 24.54 -0.90
C LEU A 90 10.30 26.05 -1.02
N GLY A 91 11.39 26.73 -1.39
CA GLY A 91 11.43 28.16 -1.63
C GLY A 91 10.79 28.63 -2.94
N GLY A 92 10.41 27.69 -3.83
CA GLY A 92 9.82 28.03 -5.13
C GLY A 92 10.84 28.47 -6.18
N ASP A 93 12.14 28.25 -5.93
CA ASP A 93 13.22 28.58 -6.85
C ASP A 93 13.44 27.43 -7.86
N ARG A 94 12.81 27.55 -9.03
CA ARG A 94 12.96 26.57 -10.11
C ARG A 94 14.40 26.52 -10.65
N ALA A 95 15.05 27.68 -10.74
CA ALA A 95 16.41 27.74 -11.27
C ALA A 95 17.39 27.03 -10.33
N GLY A 96 17.32 27.32 -9.03
CA GLY A 96 18.11 26.64 -8.00
C GLY A 96 17.83 25.13 -7.95
N PHE A 97 16.58 24.69 -8.12
CA PHE A 97 16.23 23.27 -8.15
C PHE A 97 16.91 22.53 -9.33
N LEU A 98 17.01 23.15 -10.49
CA LEU A 98 17.64 22.58 -11.68
C LEU A 98 19.18 22.72 -11.66
N ALA A 99 19.72 23.73 -10.97
CA ALA A 99 21.14 24.05 -10.99
C ALA A 99 22.04 22.92 -10.46
N VAL A 100 21.52 22.00 -9.64
CA VAL A 100 22.27 20.86 -9.09
C VAL A 100 22.49 19.74 -10.13
N ALA A 101 21.82 19.81 -11.28
CA ALA A 101 21.77 18.76 -12.28
C ALA A 101 22.49 19.15 -13.57
N GLU A 102 22.82 18.11 -14.34
CA GLU A 102 23.25 18.30 -15.73
C GLU A 102 22.10 18.74 -16.63
N PRO A 103 22.36 19.51 -17.71
CA PRO A 103 21.32 20.00 -18.60
C PRO A 103 20.41 18.90 -19.17
N ALA A 104 20.95 17.70 -19.43
CA ALA A 104 20.19 16.57 -19.95
C ALA A 104 19.07 16.10 -18.99
N ALA A 105 19.23 16.30 -17.67
CA ALA A 105 18.23 15.94 -16.67
C ALA A 105 17.14 17.02 -16.46
N HIS A 106 17.36 18.24 -16.94
CA HIS A 106 16.46 19.37 -16.69
C HIS A 106 15.00 19.13 -17.10
N PRO A 107 14.67 18.53 -18.27
CA PRO A 107 13.26 18.33 -18.65
C PRO A 107 12.48 17.48 -17.64
N ALA A 108 13.04 16.35 -17.21
CA ALA A 108 12.40 15.45 -16.23
C ALA A 108 12.29 16.12 -14.84
N LEU A 109 13.34 16.79 -14.40
CA LEU A 109 13.36 17.52 -13.12
C LEU A 109 12.40 18.72 -13.14
N ALA A 110 12.27 19.44 -14.25
CA ALA A 110 11.34 20.55 -14.36
C ALA A 110 9.88 20.10 -14.24
N ARG A 111 9.52 18.95 -14.82
CA ARG A 111 8.20 18.31 -14.67
C ARG A 111 7.97 17.93 -13.22
N ARG A 112 8.90 17.21 -12.58
CA ARG A 112 8.83 16.82 -11.17
C ARG A 112 8.68 18.04 -10.25
N TYR A 113 9.48 19.10 -10.48
CA TYR A 113 9.36 20.37 -9.76
C TYR A 113 7.94 20.95 -9.88
N ALA A 114 7.42 21.07 -11.10
CA ALA A 114 6.11 21.62 -11.36
C ALA A 114 4.99 20.82 -10.66
N ALA A 115 5.04 19.49 -10.72
CA ALA A 115 4.07 18.61 -10.07
C ALA A 115 4.12 18.72 -8.54
N LEU A 116 5.30 18.71 -7.93
CA LEU A 116 5.48 18.88 -6.48
C LEU A 116 5.00 20.26 -6.00
N ARG A 117 5.26 21.33 -6.79
CA ARG A 117 4.77 22.68 -6.48
C ARG A 117 3.24 22.78 -6.63
N ALA A 118 2.66 22.12 -7.63
CA ALA A 118 1.20 22.05 -7.80
C ALA A 118 0.53 21.34 -6.62
N LEU A 119 1.13 20.27 -6.08
CA LEU A 119 0.70 19.54 -4.88
C LEU A 119 0.96 20.33 -3.59
N ARG A 120 1.55 21.54 -3.67
CA ARG A 120 1.91 22.39 -2.53
C ARG A 120 2.78 21.64 -1.52
N VAL A 121 3.88 21.07 -1.99
CA VAL A 121 4.85 20.39 -1.12
C VAL A 121 5.32 21.34 0.00
N THR A 122 5.23 20.88 1.24
CA THR A 122 5.58 21.64 2.45
C THR A 122 6.75 21.03 3.22
N VAL A 123 6.99 19.73 3.00
CA VAL A 123 8.18 19.03 3.50
C VAL A 123 8.78 18.26 2.33
N TRP A 124 10.08 18.39 2.15
CA TRP A 124 10.87 17.62 1.19
C TRP A 124 12.26 17.46 1.77
N ARG A 125 12.52 16.32 2.40
CA ARG A 125 13.77 16.07 3.14
C ARG A 125 14.46 14.83 2.57
N PRO A 126 15.64 14.99 1.95
CA PRO A 126 16.41 13.88 1.44
C PRO A 126 17.22 13.21 2.58
N GLU A 127 17.28 11.88 2.56
CA GLU A 127 18.09 11.05 3.45
C GLU A 127 18.74 9.96 2.62
N GLN A 128 20.06 9.87 2.63
CA GLN A 128 20.77 8.78 1.94
C GLN A 128 20.54 7.46 2.69
N THR A 129 20.34 6.37 1.94
CA THR A 129 20.11 5.04 2.53
C THR A 129 21.36 4.16 2.57
N GLY A 130 22.50 4.68 2.12
CA GLY A 130 23.79 3.98 2.08
C GLY A 130 24.87 4.82 1.43
N LEU A 131 26.01 4.21 1.10
CA LEU A 131 27.09 4.88 0.39
C LEU A 131 26.86 4.87 -1.12
N PRO A 132 27.36 5.89 -1.85
CA PRO A 132 27.38 5.87 -3.31
C PRO A 132 28.20 4.68 -3.84
N THR A 133 27.69 4.04 -4.90
CA THR A 133 28.36 2.96 -5.62
C THR A 133 28.56 3.35 -7.08
N THR A 134 29.66 2.90 -7.69
CA THR A 134 29.92 3.15 -9.11
C THR A 134 28.89 2.45 -9.99
N VAL A 135 28.52 3.09 -11.10
CA VAL A 135 27.62 2.50 -12.09
C VAL A 135 28.41 1.58 -13.01
N VAL A 136 27.98 0.34 -13.15
CA VAL A 136 28.64 -0.64 -14.04
C VAL A 136 28.75 -0.09 -15.46
N GLY A 137 29.96 -0.12 -16.02
CA GLY A 137 30.26 0.42 -17.35
C GLY A 137 30.34 1.96 -17.45
N ARG A 138 30.24 2.68 -16.33
CA ARG A 138 30.32 4.15 -16.25
C ARG A 138 31.14 4.56 -15.02
N PRO A 139 32.48 4.53 -15.08
CA PRO A 139 33.34 4.72 -13.93
C PRO A 139 33.30 6.13 -13.32
N ASP A 140 32.80 7.13 -14.06
CA ASP A 140 32.60 8.51 -13.67
C ASP A 140 31.19 8.77 -13.08
N GLU A 141 30.28 7.77 -13.13
CA GLU A 141 28.95 7.87 -12.57
C GLU A 141 28.78 7.03 -11.30
N TRP A 142 28.07 7.60 -10.36
CA TRP A 142 27.75 7.02 -9.05
C TRP A 142 26.26 6.91 -8.87
N ARG A 143 25.79 5.84 -8.26
CA ARG A 143 24.39 5.62 -7.90
C ARG A 143 24.24 5.59 -6.39
N ILE A 144 23.21 6.27 -5.90
CA ILE A 144 22.76 6.17 -4.51
C ILE A 144 21.26 6.22 -4.45
N VAL A 145 20.67 5.44 -3.52
CA VAL A 145 19.25 5.50 -3.21
C VAL A 145 19.03 6.55 -2.12
N VAL A 146 18.09 7.44 -2.36
CA VAL A 146 17.71 8.53 -1.45
C VAL A 146 16.27 8.30 -1.00
N ARG A 147 16.04 8.32 0.30
CA ARG A 147 14.71 8.40 0.90
C ARG A 147 14.32 9.87 0.99
N PHE A 148 13.27 10.25 0.28
CA PHE A 148 12.65 11.57 0.47
C PHE A 148 11.47 11.43 1.42
N GLN A 149 11.45 12.27 2.45
CA GLN A 149 10.31 12.45 3.34
C GLN A 149 9.50 13.63 2.85
N TYR A 150 8.19 13.45 2.61
CA TYR A 150 7.37 14.51 2.02
C TYR A 150 6.02 14.73 2.70
N CYS A 151 5.59 16.00 2.73
CA CYS A 151 4.23 16.42 3.04
C CYS A 151 3.67 17.27 1.92
N PHE A 152 2.37 17.17 1.70
CA PHE A 152 1.63 18.07 0.80
C PHE A 152 0.65 18.91 1.60
N VAL A 153 0.57 20.19 1.31
CA VAL A 153 -0.36 21.21 1.87
C VAL A 153 -0.19 21.46 3.36
N VAL A 154 -0.09 20.41 4.20
CA VAL A 154 -0.02 20.52 5.67
C VAL A 154 1.43 20.42 6.15
N PRO A 155 2.04 21.52 6.67
CA PRO A 155 3.45 21.52 7.08
C PRO A 155 3.75 20.58 8.25
N GLY A 156 2.78 20.38 9.13
CA GLY A 156 2.90 19.53 10.32
C GLY A 156 2.46 18.09 10.10
N CYS A 157 2.29 17.63 8.86
CA CYS A 157 1.94 16.25 8.58
C CYS A 157 3.03 15.29 9.05
N ARG A 158 2.67 14.05 9.36
CA ARG A 158 3.64 12.95 9.50
C ARG A 158 4.16 12.59 8.10
N PRO A 159 5.46 12.82 7.78
CA PRO A 159 5.93 12.71 6.41
C PRO A 159 5.82 11.28 5.85
N SER A 160 5.40 11.18 4.59
CA SER A 160 5.42 9.93 3.84
C SER A 160 6.81 9.73 3.21
N PRO A 161 7.39 8.51 3.24
CA PRO A 161 8.65 8.22 2.59
C PRO A 161 8.47 7.81 1.13
N VAL A 162 9.46 8.15 0.28
CA VAL A 162 9.63 7.58 -1.04
C VAL A 162 11.11 7.30 -1.32
N LEU A 163 11.42 6.12 -1.85
CA LEU A 163 12.79 5.73 -2.21
C LEU A 163 13.01 5.98 -3.70
N VAL A 164 14.01 6.78 -4.01
CA VAL A 164 14.35 7.20 -5.38
C VAL A 164 15.82 6.90 -5.65
N GLY A 165 16.12 6.17 -6.71
CA GLY A 165 17.48 6.03 -7.21
C GLY A 165 17.94 7.34 -7.83
N THR A 166 19.17 7.76 -7.51
CA THR A 166 19.77 8.95 -8.10
C THR A 166 21.13 8.60 -8.69
N ARG A 167 21.45 9.17 -9.86
CA ARG A 167 22.75 9.02 -10.49
C ARG A 167 23.47 10.36 -10.52
N TRP A 168 24.74 10.32 -10.21
CA TRP A 168 25.59 11.48 -10.03
C TRP A 168 26.89 11.33 -10.82
N ARG A 169 27.45 12.44 -11.29
CA ARG A 169 28.79 12.49 -11.87
C ARG A 169 29.67 13.42 -11.06
N ASP A 170 30.88 12.96 -10.76
CA ASP A 170 31.92 13.77 -10.12
C ASP A 170 32.94 14.18 -11.18
N SER A 171 33.03 15.47 -11.47
CA SER A 171 33.96 16.06 -12.43
C SER A 171 34.77 17.11 -11.72
N GLY A 172 36.01 16.76 -11.35
CA GLY A 172 36.94 17.70 -10.71
C GLY A 172 36.46 18.27 -9.37
N GLY A 173 35.77 17.44 -8.57
CA GLY A 173 35.23 17.83 -7.28
C GLY A 173 33.84 18.48 -7.34
N GLN A 174 33.30 18.72 -8.53
CA GLN A 174 31.89 19.15 -8.71
C GLN A 174 31.00 17.97 -8.96
N VAL A 175 30.10 17.72 -7.99
CA VAL A 175 29.10 16.65 -8.08
C VAL A 175 27.83 17.19 -8.68
N ARG A 176 27.37 16.57 -9.79
CA ARG A 176 26.13 16.93 -10.49
C ARG A 176 25.20 15.75 -10.64
N LEU A 177 23.90 16.01 -10.48
CA LEU A 177 22.85 15.01 -10.69
C LEU A 177 22.70 14.73 -12.19
N VAL A 178 22.92 13.47 -12.58
CA VAL A 178 22.74 12.98 -13.95
C VAL A 178 21.30 12.54 -14.20
N ALA A 179 20.69 11.88 -13.20
CA ALA A 179 19.29 11.45 -13.27
C ALA A 179 18.72 11.23 -11.88
N MET A 180 17.43 11.49 -11.74
CA MET A 180 16.58 11.06 -10.66
C MET A 180 15.63 10.01 -11.25
N GLU A 181 15.80 8.77 -10.82
CA GLU A 181 15.03 7.63 -11.34
C GLU A 181 13.59 7.68 -10.83
N GLU A 182 12.73 6.90 -11.45
CA GLU A 182 11.40 6.66 -10.93
C GLU A 182 11.47 5.75 -9.70
N SER A 183 10.60 5.96 -8.72
CA SER A 183 10.52 5.08 -7.57
C SER A 183 10.04 3.68 -8.01
N ARG A 184 10.77 2.66 -7.58
CA ARG A 184 10.46 1.26 -7.87
C ARG A 184 10.29 0.49 -6.56
N SER A 185 9.42 1.01 -5.69
CA SER A 185 8.99 0.21 -4.56
C SER A 185 8.18 -0.97 -5.11
N ALA A 186 8.52 -2.19 -4.72
CA ALA A 186 7.77 -3.39 -5.10
C ALA A 186 6.30 -3.31 -4.67
N GLU A 187 6.01 -2.53 -3.64
CA GLU A 187 4.68 -2.41 -3.07
C GLU A 187 3.87 -1.23 -3.65
N THR A 188 4.54 -0.16 -4.04
CA THR A 188 3.83 1.10 -4.37
C THR A 188 4.12 1.66 -5.75
N GLY A 189 5.16 1.23 -6.46
CA GLY A 189 5.51 1.70 -7.81
C GLY A 189 5.77 3.21 -7.91
N THR A 190 5.72 3.72 -9.13
CA THR A 190 6.04 5.12 -9.48
C THR A 190 4.92 6.08 -9.07
N ARG A 191 5.28 7.16 -8.41
CA ARG A 191 4.32 8.18 -7.95
C ARG A 191 3.85 9.07 -9.12
N PRO A 192 2.59 9.57 -9.12
CA PRO A 192 2.08 10.46 -10.17
C PRO A 192 2.96 11.68 -10.43
N TRP A 193 3.46 12.33 -9.38
CA TRP A 193 4.29 13.52 -9.46
C TRP A 193 5.73 13.28 -9.92
N GLU A 194 6.15 12.04 -10.09
CA GLU A 194 7.45 11.70 -10.67
C GLU A 194 7.45 11.72 -12.19
N VAL A 195 6.32 11.36 -12.82
CA VAL A 195 6.26 11.03 -14.24
C VAL A 195 5.24 11.84 -15.04
N SER A 196 4.30 12.51 -14.37
CA SER A 196 3.22 13.23 -15.05
C SER A 196 3.21 14.71 -14.73
N ASP A 197 2.79 15.51 -15.71
CA ASP A 197 2.35 16.87 -15.45
C ASP A 197 1.03 16.82 -14.68
N LEU A 198 0.94 17.54 -13.56
CA LEU A 198 -0.22 17.54 -12.72
C LEU A 198 -0.90 18.91 -12.66
N VAL A 199 -2.22 18.90 -12.70
CA VAL A 199 -3.09 20.00 -12.28
C VAL A 199 -3.79 19.58 -10.99
N VAL A 200 -3.85 20.48 -10.01
CA VAL A 200 -4.26 20.15 -8.65
C VAL A 200 -5.31 21.14 -8.15
N ALA A 201 -6.32 20.61 -7.47
CA ALA A 201 -7.27 21.39 -6.69
C ALA A 201 -7.15 20.98 -5.21
N VAL A 202 -7.16 21.97 -4.32
CA VAL A 202 -6.98 21.78 -2.87
C VAL A 202 -8.21 22.31 -2.15
N GLY A 203 -8.86 21.43 -1.41
CA GLY A 203 -9.96 21.75 -0.52
C GLY A 203 -9.57 21.71 0.96
N PRO A 204 -10.51 21.93 1.87
CA PRO A 204 -10.28 21.84 3.32
C PRO A 204 -9.82 20.46 3.80
N ARG A 205 -10.35 19.37 3.21
CA ARG A 205 -10.09 17.99 3.61
C ARG A 205 -9.36 17.17 2.56
N THR A 206 -9.29 17.66 1.30
CA THR A 206 -8.80 16.85 0.17
C THR A 206 -7.79 17.60 -0.67
N VAL A 207 -6.94 16.82 -1.34
CA VAL A 207 -6.09 17.24 -2.46
C VAL A 207 -6.44 16.35 -3.63
N VAL A 208 -6.95 16.93 -4.72
CA VAL A 208 -7.33 16.21 -5.92
C VAL A 208 -6.41 16.60 -7.06
N ALA A 209 -5.75 15.63 -7.67
CA ALA A 209 -4.81 15.85 -8.77
C ALA A 209 -5.19 15.02 -10.00
N THR A 210 -4.89 15.54 -11.17
CA THR A 210 -5.06 14.84 -12.45
C THR A 210 -4.10 15.43 -13.49
N THR A 211 -4.10 14.87 -14.70
CA THR A 211 -3.34 15.43 -15.81
C THR A 211 -4.05 16.63 -16.47
N PRO A 212 -3.34 17.48 -17.21
CA PRO A 212 -3.94 18.61 -17.94
C PRO A 212 -5.10 18.23 -18.85
N ALA A 213 -5.09 17.04 -19.44
CA ALA A 213 -6.16 16.53 -20.30
C ALA A 213 -7.50 16.39 -19.58
N LEU A 214 -7.48 16.10 -18.29
CA LEU A 214 -8.68 15.90 -17.46
C LEU A 214 -9.00 17.11 -16.56
N ARG A 215 -8.31 18.24 -16.73
CA ARG A 215 -8.46 19.47 -15.92
C ARG A 215 -9.91 19.88 -15.70
N GLY A 216 -10.75 19.77 -16.73
CA GLY A 216 -12.17 20.16 -16.66
C GLY A 216 -12.99 19.37 -15.64
N LYS A 217 -12.50 18.20 -15.20
CA LYS A 217 -13.16 17.36 -14.17
C LYS A 217 -12.86 17.82 -12.74
N LEU A 218 -11.75 18.53 -12.50
CA LEU A 218 -11.28 18.88 -11.16
C LEU A 218 -12.32 19.59 -10.26
N PRO A 219 -13.06 20.60 -10.73
CA PRO A 219 -14.01 21.30 -9.84
C PRO A 219 -15.14 20.39 -9.35
N GLY A 220 -15.60 19.46 -10.18
CA GLY A 220 -16.60 18.45 -9.83
C GLY A 220 -16.03 17.46 -8.83
N LEU A 221 -14.90 16.84 -9.18
CA LEU A 221 -14.20 15.87 -8.33
C LEU A 221 -13.83 16.42 -6.96
N LEU A 222 -13.38 17.68 -6.88
CA LEU A 222 -13.07 18.31 -5.60
C LEU A 222 -14.30 18.37 -4.69
N ARG A 223 -15.45 18.79 -5.23
CA ARG A 223 -16.69 18.84 -4.43
C ARG A 223 -17.13 17.46 -3.95
N GLN A 224 -17.04 16.46 -4.82
CA GLN A 224 -17.36 15.07 -4.51
C GLN A 224 -16.40 14.50 -3.47
N ALA A 225 -15.09 14.71 -3.63
CA ALA A 225 -14.07 14.28 -2.68
C ALA A 225 -14.23 14.93 -1.30
N GLU A 226 -14.57 16.23 -1.24
CA GLU A 226 -14.86 16.90 0.03
C GLU A 226 -16.11 16.35 0.73
N ALA A 227 -17.13 15.95 -0.02
CA ALA A 227 -18.30 15.29 0.54
C ALA A 227 -17.96 13.89 1.05
N ALA A 228 -17.24 13.10 0.25
CA ALA A 228 -16.79 11.76 0.61
C ALA A 228 -15.84 11.76 1.82
N ALA A 229 -14.95 12.74 1.92
CA ALA A 229 -14.04 12.89 3.06
C ALA A 229 -14.78 13.06 4.40
N ARG A 230 -15.87 13.83 4.41
CA ARG A 230 -16.71 13.97 5.62
C ARG A 230 -17.36 12.64 6.05
N THR A 231 -17.74 11.81 5.08
CA THR A 231 -18.23 10.45 5.36
C THR A 231 -17.10 9.58 5.89
N ALA A 232 -15.96 9.56 5.20
CA ALA A 232 -14.83 8.72 5.53
C ALA A 232 -14.22 9.03 6.91
N ASP A 233 -14.27 10.29 7.36
CA ASP A 233 -13.77 10.69 8.68
C ASP A 233 -14.42 9.88 9.83
N ALA A 234 -15.66 9.42 9.69
CA ALA A 234 -16.34 8.60 10.68
C ALA A 234 -15.76 7.18 10.82
N TYR A 235 -15.02 6.73 9.81
CA TYR A 235 -14.41 5.38 9.77
C TYR A 235 -12.94 5.36 10.18
N ALA A 236 -12.41 6.44 10.73
CA ALA A 236 -11.05 6.47 11.28
C ALA A 236 -11.00 5.75 12.63
N VAL A 237 -10.67 4.45 12.63
CA VAL A 237 -10.75 3.56 13.80
C VAL A 237 -9.49 3.51 14.68
N ALA A 238 -8.34 3.94 14.17
CA ALA A 238 -7.05 3.80 14.85
C ALA A 238 -6.41 5.14 15.26
N GLY A 239 -7.19 6.21 15.28
CA GLY A 239 -6.72 7.56 15.62
C GLY A 239 -7.55 8.62 14.92
N PRO A 240 -7.07 9.87 14.87
CA PRO A 240 -7.75 10.92 14.13
C PRO A 240 -7.76 10.61 12.63
N PRO A 241 -8.78 11.13 11.89
CA PRO A 241 -8.79 11.02 10.44
C PRO A 241 -7.52 11.64 9.82
N PRO A 242 -7.14 11.24 8.59
CA PRO A 242 -6.02 11.87 7.89
C PRO A 242 -6.15 13.39 7.85
N ASP A 243 -5.02 14.10 7.94
CA ASP A 243 -4.98 15.57 7.84
C ASP A 243 -5.59 16.04 6.50
N ARG A 244 -5.32 15.31 5.42
CA ARG A 244 -5.95 15.45 4.10
C ARG A 244 -5.95 14.14 3.35
N TYR A 245 -7.06 13.86 2.68
CA TYR A 245 -7.14 12.77 1.70
C TYR A 245 -6.49 13.20 0.40
N ARG A 246 -5.72 12.31 -0.23
CA ARG A 246 -4.98 12.54 -1.47
C ARG A 246 -5.59 11.68 -2.57
N VAL A 247 -6.16 12.33 -3.59
CA VAL A 247 -6.88 11.65 -4.68
C VAL A 247 -6.22 11.99 -6.01
N PHE A 248 -5.87 10.96 -6.76
CA PHE A 248 -5.32 11.05 -8.11
C PHE A 248 -6.33 10.47 -9.11
N TYR A 249 -6.79 11.31 -10.03
CA TYR A 249 -7.73 10.90 -11.07
C TYR A 249 -6.96 10.60 -12.36
N ALA A 250 -6.85 9.32 -12.69
CA ALA A 250 -5.98 8.77 -13.73
C ALA A 250 -6.73 8.57 -15.03
N GLY A 251 -6.21 9.13 -16.13
CA GLY A 251 -6.58 8.69 -17.47
C GLY A 251 -5.99 7.32 -17.78
N LYS A 252 -6.28 6.77 -18.96
CA LYS A 252 -5.87 5.41 -19.34
C LYS A 252 -4.36 5.16 -19.22
N ALA A 253 -3.53 6.10 -19.67
CA ALA A 253 -2.07 5.95 -19.60
C ALA A 253 -1.57 6.00 -18.16
N GLU A 254 -2.09 6.91 -17.36
CA GLU A 254 -1.77 7.08 -15.96
C GLU A 254 -2.22 5.88 -15.13
N TRP A 255 -3.40 5.33 -15.39
CA TRP A 255 -3.92 4.13 -14.75
C TRP A 255 -3.00 2.91 -14.92
N LEU A 256 -2.36 2.81 -16.09
CA LEU A 256 -1.43 1.72 -16.40
C LEU A 256 -0.01 1.95 -15.84
N SER A 257 0.33 3.16 -15.39
CA SER A 257 1.69 3.51 -14.99
C SER A 257 1.83 3.95 -13.53
N TRP A 258 0.86 4.68 -12.97
CA TRP A 258 0.93 5.17 -11.60
C TRP A 258 0.84 4.01 -10.61
N TYR A 259 1.65 4.06 -9.57
CA TYR A 259 1.73 3.05 -8.51
C TYR A 259 1.91 1.61 -9.02
N GLY A 260 2.67 1.47 -10.11
CA GLY A 260 2.98 0.17 -10.72
C GLY A 260 1.93 -0.35 -11.70
N GLY A 261 0.77 0.27 -11.81
CA GLY A 261 -0.30 -0.18 -12.73
C GLY A 261 -0.76 -1.62 -12.45
N GLY A 262 -1.16 -2.34 -13.51
CA GLY A 262 -1.42 -3.79 -13.44
C GLY A 262 -2.61 -4.20 -12.57
N ARG A 263 -3.57 -3.33 -12.36
CA ARG A 263 -4.79 -3.64 -11.59
C ARG A 263 -5.72 -4.55 -12.38
N PRO A 264 -6.46 -5.45 -11.71
CA PRO A 264 -7.51 -6.22 -12.38
C PRO A 264 -8.47 -5.33 -13.16
N ALA A 265 -8.99 -5.84 -14.28
CA ALA A 265 -9.81 -5.04 -15.19
C ALA A 265 -11.13 -4.50 -14.57
N TRP A 266 -11.58 -5.14 -13.49
CA TRP A 266 -12.77 -4.74 -12.74
C TRP A 266 -12.53 -3.64 -11.71
N THR A 267 -11.26 -3.24 -11.46
CA THR A 267 -10.93 -2.22 -10.46
C THR A 267 -11.25 -0.83 -10.97
N GLY A 268 -12.14 -0.10 -10.29
CA GLY A 268 -12.49 1.30 -10.60
C GLY A 268 -11.63 2.33 -9.84
N GLY A 269 -11.16 1.96 -8.65
CA GLY A 269 -10.30 2.74 -7.78
C GLY A 269 -9.48 1.86 -6.86
N TYR A 270 -8.51 2.43 -6.18
CA TYR A 270 -7.77 1.74 -5.13
C TYR A 270 -7.04 2.72 -4.21
N ALA A 271 -6.84 2.34 -2.96
CA ALA A 271 -6.04 3.07 -1.99
C ALA A 271 -4.64 2.44 -1.87
N VAL A 272 -3.60 3.26 -1.90
CA VAL A 272 -2.19 2.82 -1.76
C VAL A 272 -1.63 3.37 -0.47
N THR A 273 -1.13 2.51 0.40
CA THR A 273 -0.39 2.93 1.60
C THR A 273 0.95 3.54 1.20
N VAL A 274 1.18 4.78 1.58
CA VAL A 274 2.43 5.51 1.24
C VAL A 274 3.31 5.81 2.45
N GLY A 275 2.91 5.34 3.62
CA GLY A 275 3.58 5.60 4.89
C GLY A 275 3.24 6.97 5.49
N GLY A 276 3.71 7.21 6.71
CA GLY A 276 3.39 8.44 7.44
C GLY A 276 1.92 8.54 7.86
N GLY A 277 1.20 7.42 7.93
CA GLY A 277 -0.23 7.40 8.22
C GLY A 277 -1.11 7.87 7.04
N HIS A 278 -0.53 7.92 5.82
CA HIS A 278 -1.26 8.36 4.63
C HIS A 278 -1.50 7.23 3.65
N HIS A 279 -2.66 7.31 3.00
CA HIS A 279 -3.00 6.57 1.80
C HIS A 279 -3.21 7.57 0.64
N GLU A 280 -2.85 7.16 -0.55
CA GLU A 280 -3.11 7.90 -1.79
C GLU A 280 -4.10 7.09 -2.63
N VAL A 281 -5.23 7.70 -2.96
CA VAL A 281 -6.32 7.07 -3.70
C VAL A 281 -6.17 7.35 -5.18
N VAL A 282 -6.31 6.33 -6.02
CA VAL A 282 -6.31 6.47 -7.47
C VAL A 282 -7.66 6.04 -8.03
N LEU A 283 -8.27 6.89 -8.83
CA LEU A 283 -9.53 6.60 -9.52
C LEU A 283 -9.30 6.49 -11.01
N ASN A 284 -9.89 5.48 -11.64
CA ASN A 284 -9.87 5.31 -13.09
C ASN A 284 -10.91 6.24 -13.75
N ALA A 285 -10.45 7.12 -14.64
CA ALA A 285 -11.35 8.01 -15.37
C ALA A 285 -12.19 7.29 -16.44
N ASP A 286 -11.74 6.12 -16.91
CA ASP A 286 -12.41 5.38 -17.97
C ASP A 286 -13.65 4.67 -17.40
N GLY A 287 -14.81 5.00 -17.96
CA GLY A 287 -16.09 4.37 -17.58
C GLY A 287 -16.73 4.88 -16.28
N LEU A 288 -16.08 5.82 -15.57
CA LEU A 288 -16.62 6.36 -14.31
C LEU A 288 -17.67 7.44 -14.59
N SER A 289 -18.95 7.16 -14.24
CA SER A 289 -20.03 8.16 -14.27
C SER A 289 -19.89 9.16 -13.10
N ALA A 290 -20.60 10.29 -13.16
CA ALA A 290 -20.58 11.26 -12.07
C ALA A 290 -21.13 10.69 -10.76
N THR A 291 -22.22 9.93 -10.80
CA THR A 291 -22.80 9.24 -9.63
C THR A 291 -21.89 8.13 -9.12
N GLY A 292 -21.36 7.28 -10.02
CA GLY A 292 -20.40 6.25 -9.65
C GLY A 292 -19.12 6.82 -9.01
N ALA A 293 -18.73 8.06 -9.35
CA ALA A 293 -17.62 8.73 -8.71
C ALA A 293 -17.90 9.09 -7.24
N ASP A 294 -19.14 9.45 -6.89
CA ASP A 294 -19.51 9.75 -5.50
C ASP A 294 -19.39 8.52 -4.60
N ASP A 295 -19.95 7.40 -5.06
CA ASP A 295 -19.96 6.14 -4.32
C ASP A 295 -18.53 5.59 -4.19
N LEU A 296 -17.78 5.57 -5.30
CA LEU A 296 -16.40 5.12 -5.33
C LEU A 296 -15.49 6.00 -4.46
N LEU A 297 -15.67 7.32 -4.45
CA LEU A 297 -14.91 8.20 -3.58
C LEU A 297 -15.19 7.91 -2.10
N ARG A 298 -16.45 7.70 -1.70
CA ARG A 298 -16.76 7.32 -0.31
C ARG A 298 -16.11 5.98 0.05
N HIS A 299 -16.17 5.00 -0.86
CA HIS A 299 -15.54 3.70 -0.70
C HIS A 299 -14.02 3.83 -0.50
N GLU A 300 -13.32 4.45 -1.44
CA GLU A 300 -11.85 4.55 -1.43
C GLU A 300 -11.33 5.45 -0.29
N LEU A 301 -12.02 6.54 0.04
CA LEU A 301 -11.62 7.37 1.15
C LEU A 301 -11.88 6.69 2.51
N THR A 302 -12.86 5.77 2.57
CA THR A 302 -13.06 4.92 3.75
C THR A 302 -11.88 3.97 3.94
N HIS A 303 -11.34 3.37 2.87
CA HIS A 303 -10.08 2.65 2.96
C HIS A 303 -8.94 3.54 3.47
N ALA A 304 -8.82 4.74 2.93
CA ALA A 304 -7.77 5.68 3.34
C ALA A 304 -7.89 6.12 4.81
N ALA A 305 -9.10 6.11 5.40
CA ALA A 305 -9.36 6.43 6.80
C ALA A 305 -9.20 5.23 7.74
N SER A 306 -9.58 4.02 7.27
CA SER A 306 -9.77 2.84 8.11
C SER A 306 -8.62 1.82 8.03
N LEU A 307 -7.82 1.80 6.96
CA LEU A 307 -6.78 0.78 6.79
C LEU A 307 -5.52 1.08 7.64
N PRO A 308 -4.84 0.02 8.13
CA PRO A 308 -3.59 0.18 8.86
C PRO A 308 -2.44 0.63 7.96
N GLU A 309 -1.48 1.35 8.53
CA GLU A 309 -0.27 1.80 7.84
C GLU A 309 0.62 0.66 7.31
N ARG A 310 0.45 -0.55 7.84
CA ARG A 310 1.24 -1.74 7.45
C ARG A 310 0.61 -2.56 6.32
N GLY A 311 -0.31 -1.97 5.58
CA GLY A 311 -0.93 -2.60 4.42
C GLY A 311 -2.14 -3.47 4.75
N TYR A 312 -2.66 -4.11 3.72
CA TYR A 312 -3.89 -4.91 3.76
C TYR A 312 -3.72 -6.13 4.68
N PRO A 313 -4.69 -6.42 5.57
CA PRO A 313 -4.48 -7.40 6.64
C PRO A 313 -4.45 -8.87 6.19
N GLY A 314 -4.94 -9.23 5.02
CA GLY A 314 -4.98 -10.60 4.52
C GLY A 314 -6.29 -10.93 3.82
N ARG A 315 -6.28 -12.05 3.07
CA ARG A 315 -7.43 -12.47 2.24
C ARG A 315 -8.67 -12.81 3.07
N GLU A 316 -8.48 -13.38 4.23
CA GLU A 316 -9.55 -13.80 5.15
C GLU A 316 -10.34 -12.62 5.74
N THR A 317 -9.77 -11.42 5.76
CA THR A 317 -10.43 -10.20 6.25
C THR A 317 -11.03 -9.35 5.13
N TRP A 318 -10.88 -9.77 3.88
CA TRP A 318 -11.29 -9.03 2.70
C TRP A 318 -12.77 -8.61 2.77
N TRP A 319 -13.66 -9.55 3.15
CA TRP A 319 -15.10 -9.30 3.26
C TRP A 319 -15.44 -8.15 4.23
N LEU A 320 -14.66 -8.04 5.31
CA LEU A 320 -14.89 -7.01 6.33
C LEU A 320 -14.35 -5.64 5.87
N VAL A 321 -13.17 -5.65 5.24
CA VAL A 321 -12.52 -4.44 4.73
C VAL A 321 -13.32 -3.84 3.58
N GLU A 322 -13.63 -4.64 2.57
CA GLU A 322 -14.42 -4.18 1.43
C GLU A 322 -15.91 -3.95 1.79
N GLY A 323 -16.44 -4.80 2.67
CA GLY A 323 -17.82 -4.64 3.16
C GLY A 323 -18.04 -3.34 3.92
N LEU A 324 -17.04 -2.89 4.73
CA LEU A 324 -17.12 -1.60 5.42
C LEU A 324 -17.00 -0.42 4.44
N ALA A 325 -16.10 -0.51 3.48
CA ALA A 325 -15.92 0.51 2.46
C ALA A 325 -17.17 0.63 1.56
N GLU A 326 -17.74 -0.51 1.17
CA GLU A 326 -18.98 -0.56 0.39
C GLU A 326 -20.18 -0.05 1.20
N TYR A 327 -20.27 -0.37 2.50
CA TYR A 327 -21.29 0.19 3.40
C TYR A 327 -21.23 1.72 3.45
N ALA A 328 -20.04 2.30 3.55
CA ALA A 328 -19.83 3.74 3.50
C ALA A 328 -20.16 4.31 2.11
N GLY A 329 -19.78 3.61 1.04
CA GLY A 329 -20.06 3.95 -0.35
C GLY A 329 -21.54 4.06 -0.65
N VAL A 330 -22.30 3.05 -0.24
CA VAL A 330 -23.77 2.97 -0.42
C VAL A 330 -24.53 4.05 0.39
N GLY A 331 -23.97 4.48 1.51
CA GLY A 331 -24.42 5.70 2.22
C GLY A 331 -25.84 5.70 2.72
N GLY A 332 -26.32 4.62 3.32
CA GLY A 332 -27.65 4.55 3.95
C GLY A 332 -28.80 4.25 2.97
N THR A 333 -28.49 3.95 1.71
CA THR A 333 -29.48 3.45 0.73
C THR A 333 -30.16 2.18 1.28
N PRO A 334 -31.50 2.07 1.17
CA PRO A 334 -32.21 0.85 1.58
C PRO A 334 -31.67 -0.38 0.84
N VAL A 335 -31.52 -1.52 1.53
CA VAL A 335 -30.97 -2.77 0.98
C VAL A 335 -31.65 -3.17 -0.34
N GLY A 336 -32.96 -3.06 -0.43
CA GLY A 336 -33.71 -3.41 -1.65
C GLY A 336 -33.40 -2.49 -2.87
N ARG A 337 -32.61 -1.41 -2.70
CA ARG A 337 -32.16 -0.52 -3.76
C ARG A 337 -30.65 -0.61 -4.00
N TYR A 338 -29.98 -1.53 -3.32
CA TYR A 338 -28.55 -1.74 -3.57
C TYR A 338 -28.35 -2.29 -4.99
N GLU A 339 -27.50 -1.61 -5.76
CA GLU A 339 -27.32 -1.94 -7.19
C GLU A 339 -26.72 -3.34 -7.41
N GLY A 340 -25.91 -3.85 -6.48
CA GLY A 340 -25.24 -5.15 -6.54
C GLY A 340 -26.11 -6.37 -6.21
N LEU A 341 -27.43 -6.22 -5.94
CA LEU A 341 -28.26 -7.37 -5.54
C LEU A 341 -28.39 -8.46 -6.62
N ALA A 342 -28.29 -8.11 -7.89
CA ALA A 342 -28.34 -9.09 -8.97
C ALA A 342 -27.10 -9.99 -8.96
N GLU A 343 -25.94 -9.42 -8.77
CA GLU A 343 -24.65 -10.08 -8.65
C GLU A 343 -24.58 -10.93 -7.39
N VAL A 344 -25.11 -10.44 -6.27
CA VAL A 344 -25.24 -11.21 -5.02
C VAL A 344 -26.10 -12.44 -5.26
N ARG A 345 -27.28 -12.30 -5.91
CA ARG A 345 -28.17 -13.42 -6.23
C ARG A 345 -27.45 -14.47 -7.09
N GLU A 346 -26.72 -14.06 -8.09
CA GLU A 346 -25.94 -14.96 -8.95
C GLU A 346 -24.87 -15.70 -8.16
N LEU A 347 -24.13 -14.98 -7.27
CA LEU A 347 -23.10 -15.57 -6.43
C LEU A 347 -23.66 -16.61 -5.43
N LEU A 348 -24.84 -16.35 -4.86
CA LEU A 348 -25.49 -17.21 -3.86
C LEU A 348 -26.29 -18.36 -4.47
N ALA A 349 -26.53 -18.34 -5.79
CA ALA A 349 -27.26 -19.39 -6.49
C ALA A 349 -26.48 -20.74 -6.47
N PRO A 350 -27.19 -21.88 -6.59
CA PRO A 350 -26.53 -23.16 -6.81
C PRO A 350 -25.59 -23.07 -8.02
N GLY A 351 -24.31 -23.40 -7.84
CA GLY A 351 -23.28 -23.24 -8.87
C GLY A 351 -22.61 -21.88 -8.97
N GLY A 352 -22.98 -20.90 -8.15
CA GLY A 352 -22.33 -19.57 -8.07
C GLY A 352 -20.89 -19.61 -7.55
N GLY A 353 -20.44 -20.77 -7.07
CA GLY A 353 -19.03 -21.04 -6.74
C GLY A 353 -18.52 -20.40 -5.43
N TRP A 354 -19.42 -19.88 -4.59
CA TRP A 354 -19.07 -19.44 -3.25
C TRP A 354 -19.29 -20.56 -2.22
N THR A 355 -18.35 -20.72 -1.30
CA THR A 355 -18.38 -21.76 -0.27
C THR A 355 -19.40 -21.52 0.84
N GLY A 356 -19.94 -20.30 0.95
CA GLY A 356 -20.78 -19.86 2.06
C GLY A 356 -19.97 -19.30 3.24
N ARG A 357 -18.66 -19.15 3.12
CA ARG A 357 -17.77 -18.61 4.15
C ARG A 357 -17.35 -17.19 3.81
N LEU A 358 -17.48 -16.27 4.76
CA LEU A 358 -17.08 -14.86 4.55
C LEU A 358 -15.56 -14.71 4.37
N ASP A 359 -14.75 -15.52 5.06
CA ASP A 359 -13.30 -15.53 4.95
C ASP A 359 -12.76 -16.07 3.61
N ASP A 360 -13.62 -16.67 2.78
CA ASP A 360 -13.32 -17.18 1.44
C ASP A 360 -13.99 -16.33 0.32
N LEU A 361 -14.31 -15.09 0.61
CA LEU A 361 -15.04 -14.21 -0.30
C LEU A 361 -14.13 -13.47 -1.30
N THR A 362 -12.82 -13.42 -1.04
CA THR A 362 -11.86 -12.69 -1.89
C THR A 362 -11.90 -13.19 -3.33
N PRO A 363 -12.20 -12.33 -4.32
CA PRO A 363 -12.20 -12.74 -5.72
C PRO A 363 -10.79 -13.07 -6.21
N ALA A 364 -10.69 -13.95 -7.23
CA ALA A 364 -9.47 -14.14 -7.98
C ALA A 364 -9.20 -12.91 -8.88
N GLU A 365 -7.94 -12.69 -9.27
CA GLU A 365 -7.57 -11.53 -10.11
C GLU A 365 -8.25 -11.54 -11.49
N ASP A 366 -8.50 -12.73 -12.02
CA ASP A 366 -9.17 -12.98 -13.29
C ASP A 366 -10.69 -13.21 -13.17
N ALA A 367 -11.25 -12.99 -11.97
CA ALA A 367 -12.68 -13.15 -11.73
C ALA A 367 -13.52 -12.22 -12.63
N SER A 368 -14.68 -12.68 -13.07
CA SER A 368 -15.62 -11.85 -13.82
C SER A 368 -16.12 -10.68 -12.96
N ALA A 369 -16.45 -9.54 -13.58
CA ALA A 369 -16.99 -8.38 -12.89
C ALA A 369 -18.25 -8.72 -12.07
N ARG A 370 -19.10 -9.64 -12.54
CA ARG A 370 -20.27 -10.13 -11.81
C ARG A 370 -19.89 -10.89 -10.54
N ARG A 371 -18.92 -11.78 -10.62
CA ARG A 371 -18.39 -12.51 -9.45
C ARG A 371 -17.84 -11.53 -8.42
N VAL A 372 -17.07 -10.56 -8.87
CA VAL A 372 -16.51 -9.51 -8.02
C VAL A 372 -17.62 -8.68 -7.37
N GLY A 373 -18.58 -8.18 -8.15
CA GLY A 373 -19.73 -7.43 -7.63
C GLY A 373 -20.53 -8.22 -6.60
N GLY A 374 -20.75 -9.53 -6.84
CA GLY A 374 -21.37 -10.41 -5.87
C GLY A 374 -20.59 -10.54 -4.56
N SER A 375 -19.26 -10.62 -4.64
CA SER A 375 -18.39 -10.67 -3.45
C SER A 375 -18.46 -9.37 -2.63
N TYR A 376 -18.37 -8.20 -3.28
CA TYR A 376 -18.56 -6.89 -2.63
C TYR A 376 -19.93 -6.80 -1.97
N GLY A 377 -20.99 -7.22 -2.69
CA GLY A 377 -22.35 -7.16 -2.18
C GLY A 377 -22.58 -8.06 -0.97
N VAL A 378 -22.01 -9.27 -0.92
CA VAL A 378 -22.09 -10.14 0.27
C VAL A 378 -21.34 -9.52 1.43
N GLY A 379 -20.13 -8.96 1.22
CA GLY A 379 -19.39 -8.24 2.24
C GLY A 379 -20.18 -7.06 2.81
N TYR A 380 -20.78 -6.24 1.94
CA TYR A 380 -21.68 -5.14 2.31
C TYR A 380 -22.85 -5.62 3.16
N LEU A 381 -23.57 -6.65 2.73
CA LEU A 381 -24.74 -7.16 3.44
C LEU A 381 -24.37 -7.74 4.81
N ALA A 382 -23.21 -8.39 4.92
CA ALA A 382 -22.69 -8.88 6.20
C ALA A 382 -22.39 -7.71 7.16
N VAL A 383 -21.67 -6.69 6.72
CA VAL A 383 -21.39 -5.50 7.53
C VAL A 383 -22.68 -4.76 7.87
N ARG A 384 -23.60 -4.61 6.92
CA ARG A 384 -24.91 -3.98 7.14
C ARG A 384 -25.73 -4.71 8.21
N HIS A 385 -25.78 -6.05 8.17
CA HIS A 385 -26.44 -6.84 9.21
C HIS A 385 -25.88 -6.58 10.59
N LEU A 386 -24.54 -6.59 10.71
CA LEU A 386 -23.87 -6.30 11.99
C LEU A 386 -24.17 -4.89 12.49
N VAL A 387 -24.19 -3.89 11.59
CA VAL A 387 -24.52 -2.51 11.94
C VAL A 387 -25.98 -2.39 12.38
N ASP A 388 -26.92 -2.99 11.65
CA ASP A 388 -28.34 -2.95 11.99
C ASP A 388 -28.64 -3.62 13.34
N ARG A 389 -27.86 -4.67 13.70
CA ARG A 389 -28.04 -5.42 14.94
C ARG A 389 -27.34 -4.78 16.14
N PHE A 390 -26.11 -4.33 15.98
CA PHE A 390 -25.23 -3.92 17.09
C PHE A 390 -24.88 -2.43 17.10
N GLY A 391 -25.17 -1.74 16.03
CA GLY A 391 -24.78 -0.35 15.81
C GLY A 391 -23.35 -0.19 15.26
N GLU A 392 -23.13 0.91 14.55
CA GLU A 392 -21.89 1.21 13.82
C GLU A 392 -20.66 1.21 14.73
N GLN A 393 -20.75 1.79 15.92
CA GLN A 393 -19.62 1.89 16.86
C GLN A 393 -19.04 0.52 17.24
N ARG A 394 -19.89 -0.50 17.46
CA ARG A 394 -19.44 -1.85 17.79
C ARG A 394 -18.83 -2.55 16.58
N VAL A 395 -19.37 -2.30 15.38
CA VAL A 395 -18.77 -2.83 14.14
C VAL A 395 -17.42 -2.19 13.87
N LEU A 396 -17.23 -0.91 14.13
CA LEU A 396 -15.93 -0.25 14.03
C LEU A 396 -14.93 -0.78 15.08
N ALA A 397 -15.37 -1.10 16.30
CA ALA A 397 -14.53 -1.75 17.30
C ALA A 397 -14.11 -3.17 16.85
N PHE A 398 -15.05 -3.96 16.30
CA PHE A 398 -14.77 -5.26 15.71
C PHE A 398 -13.76 -5.14 14.53
N PHE A 399 -13.99 -4.21 13.62
CA PHE A 399 -13.10 -3.93 12.51
C PHE A 399 -11.68 -3.60 13.01
N LYS A 400 -11.56 -2.70 13.98
CA LYS A 400 -10.27 -2.36 14.58
C LYS A 400 -9.57 -3.59 15.16
N ALA A 401 -10.26 -4.39 15.95
CA ALA A 401 -9.70 -5.59 16.57
C ALA A 401 -9.17 -6.58 15.52
N VAL A 402 -9.94 -6.85 14.46
CA VAL A 402 -9.55 -7.78 13.40
C VAL A 402 -8.47 -7.21 12.50
N VAL A 403 -8.66 -5.97 12.00
CA VAL A 403 -7.85 -5.40 10.92
C VAL A 403 -6.57 -4.74 11.44
N HIS A 404 -6.63 -4.03 12.55
CA HIS A 404 -5.47 -3.34 13.13
C HIS A 404 -4.75 -4.18 14.19
N ASP A 405 -5.50 -4.75 15.12
CA ASP A 405 -4.93 -5.47 16.27
C ASP A 405 -4.64 -6.95 15.92
N ARG A 406 -5.02 -7.41 14.70
CA ARG A 406 -4.77 -8.75 14.15
C ARG A 406 -5.34 -9.90 15.00
N ARG A 407 -6.45 -9.63 15.65
CA ARG A 407 -7.18 -10.64 16.40
C ARG A 407 -8.04 -11.50 15.47
N THR A 408 -8.32 -12.71 15.91
CA THR A 408 -9.28 -13.56 15.19
C THR A 408 -10.69 -12.97 15.24
N ALA A 409 -11.55 -13.28 14.26
CA ALA A 409 -12.93 -12.85 14.30
C ALA A 409 -13.68 -13.39 15.54
N GLU A 410 -13.34 -14.58 16.02
CA GLU A 410 -13.91 -15.17 17.23
C GLU A 410 -13.58 -14.37 18.49
N GLU A 411 -12.31 -13.99 18.68
CA GLU A 411 -11.89 -13.17 19.82
C GLU A 411 -12.51 -11.77 19.77
N ALA A 412 -12.51 -11.16 18.56
CA ALA A 412 -13.01 -9.82 18.35
C ALA A 412 -14.54 -9.73 18.51
N SER A 413 -15.31 -10.75 18.09
CA SER A 413 -16.77 -10.77 18.21
C SER A 413 -17.22 -10.89 19.65
N GLY A 414 -16.57 -11.73 20.45
CA GLY A 414 -16.84 -11.84 21.88
C GLY A 414 -16.69 -10.50 22.61
N GLU A 415 -15.67 -9.73 22.27
CA GLU A 415 -15.44 -8.40 22.87
C GLU A 415 -16.40 -7.32 22.34
N ALA A 416 -16.56 -7.23 21.01
CA ALA A 416 -17.34 -6.17 20.38
C ALA A 416 -18.85 -6.40 20.51
N PHE A 417 -19.29 -7.64 20.36
CA PHE A 417 -20.72 -7.98 20.26
C PHE A 417 -21.23 -8.76 21.47
N GLY A 418 -20.37 -9.43 22.22
CA GLY A 418 -20.73 -10.31 23.32
C GLY A 418 -21.22 -11.68 22.87
N GLU A 419 -20.98 -12.06 21.61
CA GLU A 419 -21.49 -13.27 20.97
C GLU A 419 -20.40 -14.01 20.19
N PRO A 420 -20.46 -15.36 20.09
CA PRO A 420 -19.52 -16.15 19.30
C PRO A 420 -19.63 -15.84 17.81
N TRP A 421 -18.47 -15.74 17.12
CA TRP A 421 -18.43 -15.44 15.71
C TRP A 421 -19.15 -16.46 14.83
N ALA A 422 -19.08 -17.74 15.16
CA ALA A 422 -19.73 -18.78 14.35
C ALA A 422 -21.23 -18.54 14.15
N GLY A 423 -21.95 -18.15 15.20
CA GLY A 423 -23.37 -17.80 15.11
C GLY A 423 -23.63 -16.54 14.28
N LEU A 424 -22.83 -15.50 14.54
CA LEU A 424 -22.94 -14.23 13.80
C LEU A 424 -22.59 -14.37 12.32
N HIS A 425 -21.60 -15.20 11.98
CA HIS A 425 -21.27 -15.56 10.60
C HIS A 425 -22.48 -16.15 9.86
N ASP A 426 -23.14 -17.14 10.48
CA ASP A 426 -24.31 -17.80 9.86
C ASP A 426 -25.48 -16.84 9.70
N GLU A 427 -25.68 -15.92 10.63
CA GLU A 427 -26.67 -14.86 10.52
C GLU A 427 -26.37 -13.87 9.39
N CYS A 428 -25.10 -13.45 9.24
CA CYS A 428 -24.67 -12.60 8.11
C CYS A 428 -24.96 -13.28 6.77
N VAL A 429 -24.64 -14.57 6.65
CA VAL A 429 -24.92 -15.35 5.44
C VAL A 429 -26.43 -15.50 5.19
N ALA A 430 -27.20 -15.76 6.24
CA ALA A 430 -28.66 -15.86 6.15
C ALA A 430 -29.29 -14.52 5.73
N TYR A 431 -28.78 -13.40 6.28
CA TYR A 431 -29.23 -12.06 5.90
C TYR A 431 -28.98 -11.76 4.42
N ALA A 432 -27.76 -12.09 3.94
CA ALA A 432 -27.41 -11.90 2.53
C ALA A 432 -28.33 -12.72 1.60
N ARG A 433 -28.65 -13.95 1.98
CA ARG A 433 -29.63 -14.79 1.22
C ARG A 433 -31.01 -14.19 1.23
N ALA A 434 -31.51 -13.72 2.39
CA ALA A 434 -32.83 -13.11 2.52
C ALA A 434 -32.95 -11.80 1.72
N ALA A 435 -31.87 -11.05 1.55
CA ALA A 435 -31.85 -9.78 0.79
C ALA A 435 -32.10 -10.00 -0.72
N VAL A 436 -31.87 -11.20 -1.26
CA VAL A 436 -31.97 -11.50 -2.70
C VAL A 436 -33.05 -12.58 -3.04
N GLY A 437 -33.62 -13.22 -2.04
CA GLY A 437 -34.72 -14.18 -2.16
C GLY A 437 -36.03 -13.48 -2.21
#